data_477a3a806a2a47ca67d4683682e39aef
#
_entry.id   477a3a806a2a47ca67d4683682e39aef
#
_cell.length_a   1.000
_cell.length_b   1.000
_cell.length_c   1.000
_cell.angle_alpha   90.00
_cell.angle_beta   90.00
_cell.angle_gamma   90.00
#
_symmetry.space_group_name_H-M   'P 1'
#
loop_
_entity.id
_entity.type
_entity.pdbx_description
1 polymer ?
#
loop_
_entity_poly.entity_id
_entity_poly.type
_entity_poly.pdbx_seq_one_letter_code
_entity_poly.pdbx_strand_id
1 'polypeptide(L)'
;MLKRSRKFGGALAAAALLASSGAAAQQKDIVLGLQCDRTGPTQTVGVFLCPGYHDYVALVNSKGGINGTRLRVVEIDHEYKVPSAVESYERHKKEGAVLISLYGTPQTQALTQRLTEDKTPGTSPGFGTAAAANGDKYPYIFPIAASYWSQATGAVQFAKDKLGGNLKGKKIAYLFYDNPAGKEPLPVLEALAKEEGFQMRTFAVPPPGVEMGAQVLDIAQRFRPDFVITHLFGRSPSVSIKELKRAGYPLSKVVSFVWGASEADIEAAGGWPVAEGYNAIQFAGVGSNYPVLKEIADMYKKQGKPLPKEMASTVFYNRGVLIAAIHVEAVRNAMQAKGGANITPHDVKLGFEKIKGFTLGGLIPPMEINNVDHEGGGWVQVFQAKGGKWVKQTEWFKAYPTLLKKMLATGS
;
A
#
# COMPACT_ATOMS: atom_id res chain seq x y z
N MET A 1 93.02 -36.77 29.99
CA MET A 1 92.38 -37.52 28.90
C MET A 1 91.18 -36.75 28.42
N LEU A 2 91.25 -36.23 27.19
CA LEU A 2 90.20 -35.39 26.55
C LEU A 2 89.04 -36.23 26.08
N LYS A 3 87.82 -35.78 26.29
CA LYS A 3 86.65 -36.16 25.42
C LYS A 3 85.91 -34.91 24.98
N ARG A 4 85.93 -34.67 23.67
CA ARG A 4 85.21 -33.67 22.94
C ARG A 4 83.73 -34.00 22.93
N SER A 5 82.86 -33.08 23.27
CA SER A 5 81.39 -33.11 23.00
C SER A 5 81.05 -32.23 21.81
N ARG A 6 80.48 -32.83 20.78
CA ARG A 6 79.91 -32.12 19.58
C ARG A 6 78.56 -31.54 19.94
N LYS A 7 78.42 -30.26 19.70
CA LYS A 7 77.11 -29.56 19.72
C LYS A 7 76.46 -29.78 18.38
N PHE A 8 75.23 -30.32 18.36
CA PHE A 8 74.36 -30.27 17.26
C PHE A 8 73.38 -29.07 17.48
N GLY A 9 73.45 -28.07 16.59
CA GLY A 9 72.50 -26.98 16.53
C GLY A 9 71.31 -27.38 15.70
N GLY A 10 70.12 -27.46 16.32
CA GLY A 10 68.87 -27.62 15.63
C GLY A 10 68.25 -26.26 15.41
N ALA A 11 68.14 -25.83 14.14
CA ALA A 11 67.41 -24.64 13.76
C ALA A 11 65.94 -24.97 13.76
N LEU A 12 65.14 -24.38 14.69
CA LEU A 12 63.70 -24.36 14.64
C LEU A 12 63.27 -23.23 13.70
N ALA A 13 62.80 -23.59 12.51
CA ALA A 13 62.04 -22.65 11.60
C ALA A 13 60.63 -22.50 12.14
N ALA A 14 60.34 -21.39 12.79
CA ALA A 14 58.97 -20.99 13.16
C ALA A 14 58.26 -20.44 11.90
N ALA A 15 57.41 -21.26 11.28
CA ALA A 15 56.51 -20.81 10.24
C ALA A 15 55.37 -20.01 10.90
N ALA A 16 55.45 -18.69 10.86
CA ALA A 16 54.36 -17.81 11.25
C ALA A 16 53.28 -17.87 10.15
N LEU A 17 52.22 -18.65 10.36
CA LEU A 17 50.96 -18.58 9.61
C LEU A 17 50.29 -17.26 9.98
N LEU A 18 50.49 -16.25 9.14
CA LEU A 18 49.66 -15.04 9.12
C LEU A 18 48.28 -15.44 8.68
N ALA A 19 47.43 -15.79 9.64
CA ALA A 19 45.98 -15.82 9.43
C ALA A 19 45.52 -14.38 9.18
N SER A 20 45.48 -13.96 7.92
CA SER A 20 44.77 -12.77 7.49
C SER A 20 43.27 -13.02 7.68
N SER A 21 42.79 -12.83 8.92
CA SER A 21 41.38 -12.60 9.15
C SER A 21 41.03 -11.30 8.46
N GLY A 22 40.66 -11.38 7.18
CA GLY A 22 40.00 -10.31 6.49
C GLY A 22 38.75 -9.98 7.30
N ALA A 23 38.77 -8.90 8.07
CA ALA A 23 37.59 -8.31 8.63
C ALA A 23 36.69 -8.02 7.43
N ALA A 24 35.74 -8.91 7.12
CA ALA A 24 34.69 -8.61 6.20
C ALA A 24 34.03 -7.36 6.76
N ALA A 25 34.24 -6.21 6.13
CA ALA A 25 33.59 -4.98 6.50
C ALA A 25 32.09 -5.30 6.56
N GLN A 26 31.51 -5.21 7.75
CA GLN A 26 30.11 -5.54 7.97
C GLN A 26 29.31 -4.66 7.01
N GLN A 27 28.73 -5.27 6.00
CA GLN A 27 28.00 -4.56 4.96
C GLN A 27 26.84 -3.82 5.63
N LYS A 28 26.80 -2.49 5.47
CA LYS A 28 25.80 -1.64 6.10
C LYS A 28 24.41 -2.05 5.61
N ASP A 29 23.46 -2.22 6.53
CA ASP A 29 22.06 -2.49 6.19
C ASP A 29 21.51 -1.39 5.28
N ILE A 30 20.67 -1.77 4.32
CA ILE A 30 19.86 -0.82 3.55
C ILE A 30 18.64 -0.46 4.38
N VAL A 31 18.43 0.84 4.61
CA VAL A 31 17.35 1.35 5.47
C VAL A 31 16.14 1.71 4.63
N LEU A 32 14.97 1.20 5.05
CA LEU A 32 13.67 1.53 4.50
C LEU A 32 12.88 2.35 5.54
N GLY A 33 12.45 3.56 5.17
CA GLY A 33 11.58 4.38 6.02
C GLY A 33 10.13 3.93 5.88
N LEU A 34 9.47 3.68 7.00
CA LEU A 34 8.06 3.31 7.06
C LEU A 34 7.31 4.29 7.97
N GLN A 35 6.46 5.11 7.38
CA GLN A 35 5.45 5.87 8.11
C GLN A 35 4.24 4.98 8.37
N CYS A 36 3.68 5.05 9.56
CA CYS A 36 2.54 4.27 9.98
C CYS A 36 1.59 5.12 10.85
N ASP A 37 0.34 4.69 10.97
CA ASP A 37 -0.58 5.13 12.01
C ASP A 37 -1.00 3.93 12.85
N ARG A 38 -0.41 3.81 14.04
CA ARG A 38 -0.71 2.73 15.01
C ARG A 38 -1.67 3.17 16.10
N THR A 39 -1.75 4.46 16.36
CA THR A 39 -2.45 5.02 17.53
C THR A 39 -3.44 6.13 17.19
N GLY A 40 -3.40 6.66 15.97
CA GLY A 40 -4.28 7.73 15.49
C GLY A 40 -5.58 7.25 14.85
N PRO A 41 -6.26 8.12 14.10
CA PRO A 41 -7.61 7.87 13.59
C PRO A 41 -7.70 6.74 12.54
N THR A 42 -6.59 6.36 11.91
CA THR A 42 -6.54 5.27 10.93
C THR A 42 -5.80 4.03 11.45
N GLN A 43 -5.64 3.90 12.77
CA GLN A 43 -5.00 2.75 13.42
C GLN A 43 -5.62 1.40 13.00
N THR A 44 -6.92 1.37 12.69
CA THR A 44 -7.61 0.17 12.21
C THR A 44 -7.02 -0.41 10.92
N VAL A 45 -6.27 0.38 10.18
CA VAL A 45 -5.48 -0.03 9.01
C VAL A 45 -4.04 -0.34 9.40
N GLY A 46 -3.37 0.60 10.11
CA GLY A 46 -1.94 0.52 10.39
C GLY A 46 -1.54 -0.68 11.24
N VAL A 47 -2.41 -1.10 12.18
CA VAL A 47 -2.12 -2.27 13.05
C VAL A 47 -2.06 -3.60 12.28
N PHE A 48 -2.59 -3.67 11.06
CA PHE A 48 -2.51 -4.85 10.19
C PHE A 48 -1.52 -4.65 9.03
N LEU A 49 -1.52 -3.48 8.41
CA LEU A 49 -0.69 -3.17 7.24
C LEU A 49 0.80 -3.14 7.59
N CYS A 50 1.18 -2.42 8.65
CA CYS A 50 2.59 -2.25 8.98
C CYS A 50 3.26 -3.56 9.45
N PRO A 51 2.62 -4.47 10.20
CA PRO A 51 3.15 -5.82 10.42
C PRO A 51 3.41 -6.60 9.14
N GLY A 52 2.48 -6.56 8.17
CA GLY A 52 2.70 -7.22 6.87
C GLY A 52 3.93 -6.70 6.14
N TYR A 53 4.21 -5.40 6.23
CA TYR A 53 5.42 -4.80 5.69
C TYR A 53 6.70 -5.36 6.37
N HIS A 54 6.71 -5.39 7.70
CA HIS A 54 7.83 -5.95 8.48
C HIS A 54 8.07 -7.43 8.19
N ASP A 55 7.00 -8.20 8.10
CA ASP A 55 7.08 -9.65 7.89
C ASP A 55 7.66 -10.00 6.52
N TYR A 56 7.32 -9.22 5.48
CA TYR A 56 7.96 -9.41 4.17
C TYR A 56 9.46 -9.08 4.20
N VAL A 57 9.86 -7.99 4.84
CA VAL A 57 11.29 -7.65 5.00
C VAL A 57 12.02 -8.72 5.82
N ALA A 58 11.38 -9.22 6.89
CA ALA A 58 11.92 -10.33 7.68
C ALA A 58 12.08 -11.61 6.84
N LEU A 59 11.09 -11.91 5.97
CA LEU A 59 11.19 -13.04 5.03
C LEU A 59 12.38 -12.89 4.10
N VAL A 60 12.59 -11.71 3.50
CA VAL A 60 13.76 -11.44 2.63
C VAL A 60 15.05 -11.61 3.41
N ASN A 61 15.14 -11.07 4.62
CA ASN A 61 16.32 -11.21 5.48
C ASN A 61 16.58 -12.66 5.91
N SER A 62 15.51 -13.44 6.13
CA SER A 62 15.66 -14.87 6.49
C SER A 62 16.23 -15.72 5.34
N LYS A 63 16.14 -15.20 4.12
CA LYS A 63 16.73 -15.80 2.90
C LYS A 63 18.12 -15.23 2.56
N GLY A 64 18.74 -14.46 3.46
CA GLY A 64 20.04 -13.85 3.26
C GLY A 64 20.03 -12.41 2.74
N GLY A 65 18.87 -11.73 2.73
CA GLY A 65 18.75 -10.37 2.26
C GLY A 65 18.81 -10.24 0.73
N ILE A 66 19.23 -9.08 0.23
CA ILE A 66 19.47 -8.86 -1.20
C ILE A 66 20.97 -8.98 -1.47
N ASN A 67 21.39 -10.05 -2.14
CA ASN A 67 22.81 -10.33 -2.44
C ASN A 67 23.71 -10.26 -1.17
N GLY A 68 23.24 -10.82 -0.05
CA GLY A 68 23.94 -10.81 1.23
C GLY A 68 23.73 -9.54 2.06
N THR A 69 23.10 -8.50 1.53
CA THR A 69 22.83 -7.26 2.26
C THR A 69 21.49 -7.33 2.97
N ARG A 70 21.46 -7.06 4.26
CA ARG A 70 20.23 -7.00 5.06
C ARG A 70 19.47 -5.71 4.82
N LEU A 71 18.17 -5.79 5.03
CA LEU A 71 17.26 -4.65 5.04
C LEU A 71 16.87 -4.32 6.47
N ARG A 72 16.81 -3.03 6.82
CA ARG A 72 16.35 -2.53 8.12
C ARG A 72 15.19 -1.59 7.91
N VAL A 73 14.05 -1.89 8.52
CA VAL A 73 12.88 -1.02 8.52
C VAL A 73 12.96 -0.08 9.71
N VAL A 74 12.81 1.21 9.46
CA VAL A 74 12.61 2.22 10.50
C VAL A 74 11.16 2.66 10.42
N GLU A 75 10.32 2.10 11.30
CA GLU A 75 8.92 2.51 11.42
C GLU A 75 8.77 3.68 12.38
N ILE A 76 7.96 4.67 12.03
CA ILE A 76 7.58 5.77 12.89
C ILE A 76 6.07 5.95 12.82
N ASP A 77 5.42 5.85 13.98
CA ASP A 77 4.01 6.19 14.16
C ASP A 77 3.85 7.71 14.16
N HIS A 78 3.17 8.27 13.18
CA HIS A 78 2.93 9.71 13.07
C HIS A 78 1.50 10.10 13.46
N GLU A 79 0.69 9.14 13.96
CA GLU A 79 -0.68 9.36 14.44
C GLU A 79 -1.59 10.05 13.41
N TYR A 80 -1.31 9.87 12.11
CA TYR A 80 -1.99 10.54 11.00
C TYR A 80 -1.90 12.08 11.03
N LYS A 81 -0.93 12.66 11.74
CA LYS A 81 -0.69 14.10 11.86
C LYS A 81 0.36 14.55 10.84
N VAL A 82 0.06 15.60 10.07
CA VAL A 82 1.00 16.13 9.07
C VAL A 82 2.33 16.61 9.69
N PRO A 83 2.35 17.38 10.80
CA PRO A 83 3.62 17.77 11.44
C PRO A 83 4.47 16.57 11.84
N SER A 84 3.86 15.55 12.45
CA SER A 84 4.56 14.33 12.88
C SER A 84 5.09 13.53 11.68
N ALA A 85 4.37 13.50 10.55
CA ALA A 85 4.84 12.86 9.33
C ALA A 85 6.05 13.59 8.72
N VAL A 86 6.08 14.92 8.78
CA VAL A 86 7.23 15.72 8.35
C VAL A 86 8.44 15.46 9.25
N GLU A 87 8.25 15.43 10.57
CA GLU A 87 9.31 15.07 11.51
C GLU A 87 9.82 13.64 11.28
N SER A 88 8.91 12.69 11.06
CA SER A 88 9.25 11.30 10.73
C SER A 88 10.11 11.21 9.47
N TYR A 89 9.80 11.99 8.45
CA TYR A 89 10.60 12.07 7.23
C TYR A 89 12.04 12.51 7.50
N GLU A 90 12.22 13.59 8.29
CA GLU A 90 13.56 14.08 8.64
C GLU A 90 14.36 13.04 9.47
N ARG A 91 13.68 12.30 10.34
CA ARG A 91 14.31 11.20 11.09
C ARG A 91 14.72 10.05 10.16
N HIS A 92 13.86 9.66 9.22
CA HIS A 92 14.19 8.64 8.22
C HIS A 92 15.43 9.02 7.39
N LYS A 93 15.56 10.31 6.99
CA LYS A 93 16.76 10.81 6.31
C LYS A 93 18.01 10.66 7.17
N LYS A 94 17.96 11.03 8.44
CA LYS A 94 19.08 10.89 9.39
C LYS A 94 19.49 9.44 9.58
N GLU A 95 18.54 8.51 9.54
CA GLU A 95 18.77 7.07 9.60
C GLU A 95 19.36 6.50 8.29
N GLY A 96 19.41 7.30 7.23
CA GLY A 96 19.90 6.90 5.92
C GLY A 96 18.91 6.07 5.10
N ALA A 97 17.62 6.31 5.29
CA ALA A 97 16.60 5.63 4.49
C ALA A 97 16.74 5.97 3.00
N VAL A 98 16.70 4.92 2.16
CA VAL A 98 16.84 5.06 0.70
C VAL A 98 15.49 5.26 0.00
N LEU A 99 14.39 5.06 0.69
CA LEU A 99 13.02 5.33 0.26
C LEU A 99 12.12 5.53 1.48
N ILE A 100 10.96 6.15 1.28
CA ILE A 100 9.96 6.35 2.32
C ILE A 100 8.62 5.75 1.89
N SER A 101 8.11 4.78 2.64
CA SER A 101 6.70 4.39 2.58
C SER A 101 5.89 5.45 3.30
N LEU A 102 5.22 6.31 2.55
CA LEU A 102 4.34 7.34 3.12
C LEU A 102 3.06 6.70 3.64
N TYR A 103 2.33 7.45 4.49
CA TYR A 103 1.05 7.00 5.00
C TYR A 103 0.09 8.19 5.11
N GLY A 104 -0.93 8.20 4.24
CA GLY A 104 -1.98 9.21 4.20
C GLY A 104 -1.78 10.31 3.15
N THR A 105 -2.89 10.77 2.58
CA THR A 105 -2.92 11.78 1.52
C THR A 105 -2.41 13.16 1.97
N PRO A 106 -2.88 13.73 3.10
CA PRO A 106 -2.37 15.03 3.57
C PRO A 106 -0.87 15.02 3.83
N GLN A 107 -0.36 13.90 4.36
CA GLN A 107 1.06 13.70 4.65
C GLN A 107 1.89 13.63 3.36
N THR A 108 1.39 12.90 2.36
CA THR A 108 2.02 12.82 1.04
C THR A 108 2.09 14.18 0.37
N GLN A 109 1.00 14.94 0.38
CA GLN A 109 0.94 16.28 -0.21
C GLN A 109 1.95 17.22 0.46
N ALA A 110 2.05 17.19 1.78
CA ALA A 110 2.99 18.01 2.54
C ALA A 110 4.46 17.67 2.27
N LEU A 111 4.76 16.41 1.88
CA LEU A 111 6.13 15.94 1.64
C LEU A 111 6.53 15.96 0.16
N THR A 112 5.60 16.15 -0.76
CA THR A 112 5.84 16.03 -2.22
C THR A 112 7.02 16.88 -2.69
N GLN A 113 7.07 18.16 -2.30
CA GLN A 113 8.15 19.06 -2.70
C GLN A 113 9.49 18.63 -2.10
N ARG A 114 9.52 18.30 -0.80
CA ARG A 114 10.75 17.87 -0.09
C ARG A 114 11.35 16.60 -0.68
N LEU A 115 10.53 15.62 -1.00
CA LEU A 115 10.97 14.38 -1.63
C LEU A 115 11.65 14.64 -2.97
N THR A 116 11.14 15.61 -3.74
CA THR A 116 11.76 16.01 -5.02
C THR A 116 13.08 16.76 -4.82
N GLU A 117 13.13 17.72 -3.88
CA GLU A 117 14.34 18.47 -3.55
C GLU A 117 15.46 17.58 -3.02
N ASP A 118 15.11 16.64 -2.14
CA ASP A 118 16.04 15.69 -1.54
C ASP A 118 16.36 14.49 -2.43
N LYS A 119 15.73 14.39 -3.60
CA LYS A 119 15.85 13.24 -4.52
C LYS A 119 15.59 11.90 -3.83
N THR A 120 14.61 11.87 -2.94
CA THR A 120 14.25 10.69 -2.15
C THR A 120 12.88 10.16 -2.61
N PRO A 121 12.78 8.92 -3.09
CA PRO A 121 11.50 8.37 -3.53
C PRO A 121 10.57 8.11 -2.36
N GLY A 122 9.32 8.57 -2.48
CA GLY A 122 8.22 8.28 -1.59
C GLY A 122 7.12 7.51 -2.30
N THR A 123 6.47 6.57 -1.61
CA THR A 123 5.34 5.83 -2.17
C THR A 123 4.05 6.15 -1.44
N SER A 124 2.94 6.24 -2.20
CA SER A 124 1.59 6.45 -1.66
C SER A 124 0.63 5.36 -2.16
N PRO A 125 0.74 4.12 -1.65
CA PRO A 125 0.04 2.96 -2.17
C PRO A 125 -1.47 3.03 -1.92
N GLY A 126 -2.26 3.13 -2.98
CA GLY A 126 -3.72 3.13 -2.90
C GLY A 126 -4.34 4.36 -2.26
N PHE A 127 -3.60 5.48 -2.15
CA PHE A 127 -4.10 6.77 -1.72
C PHE A 127 -3.50 7.92 -2.55
N GLY A 128 -3.74 9.16 -2.18
CA GLY A 128 -3.29 10.33 -2.93
C GLY A 128 -1.79 10.63 -2.76
N THR A 129 -1.17 11.27 -3.69
CA THR A 129 -1.76 12.08 -4.78
C THR A 129 -1.82 11.25 -6.06
N ALA A 130 -3.01 11.05 -6.62
CA ALA A 130 -3.18 10.27 -7.85
C ALA A 130 -2.51 10.94 -9.06
N ALA A 131 -2.48 12.28 -9.10
CA ALA A 131 -1.77 13.04 -10.13
C ALA A 131 -0.27 12.68 -10.22
N ALA A 132 0.30 12.13 -9.16
CA ALA A 132 1.70 11.68 -9.12
C ALA A 132 1.95 10.38 -9.92
N ALA A 133 0.90 9.77 -10.49
CA ALA A 133 1.07 8.76 -11.54
C ALA A 133 1.81 9.33 -12.76
N ASN A 134 1.75 10.66 -12.98
CA ASN A 134 2.57 11.33 -13.97
C ASN A 134 4.00 11.55 -13.44
N GLY A 135 4.91 10.64 -13.78
CA GLY A 135 6.31 10.67 -13.31
C GLY A 135 7.12 11.87 -13.80
N ASP A 136 6.77 12.46 -14.95
CA ASP A 136 7.44 13.67 -15.44
C ASP A 136 7.18 14.87 -14.51
N LYS A 137 5.97 14.98 -13.95
CA LYS A 137 5.60 16.05 -13.01
C LYS A 137 6.02 15.76 -11.57
N TYR A 138 6.01 14.49 -11.17
CA TYR A 138 6.26 14.04 -9.79
C TYR A 138 7.35 12.96 -9.75
N PRO A 139 8.60 13.31 -10.10
CA PRO A 139 9.65 12.32 -10.34
C PRO A 139 10.05 11.48 -9.11
N TYR A 140 9.62 11.86 -7.90
CA TYR A 140 9.95 11.16 -6.65
C TYR A 140 8.74 10.71 -5.85
N ILE A 141 7.54 10.73 -6.43
CA ILE A 141 6.32 10.16 -5.82
C ILE A 141 5.81 9.01 -6.68
N PHE A 142 5.53 7.88 -6.05
CA PHE A 142 5.05 6.67 -6.69
C PHE A 142 3.73 6.25 -6.03
N PRO A 143 2.54 6.58 -6.60
CA PRO A 143 1.25 6.13 -6.11
C PRO A 143 0.99 4.69 -6.56
N ILE A 144 1.85 3.80 -6.10
CA ILE A 144 1.84 2.39 -6.49
C ILE A 144 0.52 1.70 -6.23
N ALA A 145 0.25 0.64 -6.98
CA ALA A 145 -0.93 -0.22 -6.97
C ALA A 145 -2.14 0.41 -7.68
N ALA A 146 -3.08 1.06 -6.98
CA ALA A 146 -4.23 1.74 -7.59
C ALA A 146 -4.50 3.06 -6.88
N SER A 147 -4.27 4.18 -7.56
CA SER A 147 -4.57 5.52 -7.05
C SER A 147 -6.06 5.71 -6.80
N TYR A 148 -6.44 6.78 -6.12
CA TYR A 148 -7.85 7.10 -5.95
C TYR A 148 -8.58 7.37 -7.28
N TRP A 149 -7.87 7.83 -8.30
CA TRP A 149 -8.48 8.01 -9.61
C TRP A 149 -8.78 6.67 -10.28
N SER A 150 -7.86 5.71 -10.21
CA SER A 150 -8.08 4.34 -10.68
C SER A 150 -9.18 3.62 -9.89
N GLN A 151 -9.27 3.85 -8.58
CA GLN A 151 -10.35 3.32 -7.75
C GLN A 151 -11.70 3.95 -8.11
N ALA A 152 -11.76 5.27 -8.36
CA ALA A 152 -12.98 5.97 -8.75
C ALA A 152 -13.52 5.44 -10.08
N THR A 153 -12.64 5.30 -11.09
CA THR A 153 -13.04 4.73 -12.38
C THR A 153 -13.52 3.29 -12.24
N GLY A 154 -12.83 2.48 -11.42
CA GLY A 154 -13.23 1.11 -11.13
C GLY A 154 -14.59 1.04 -10.40
N ALA A 155 -14.85 1.92 -9.44
CA ALA A 155 -16.13 1.99 -8.73
C ALA A 155 -17.30 2.35 -9.65
N VAL A 156 -17.10 3.34 -10.55
CA VAL A 156 -18.12 3.74 -11.51
C VAL A 156 -18.38 2.63 -12.53
N GLN A 157 -17.33 1.96 -13.03
CA GLN A 157 -17.49 0.83 -13.93
C GLN A 157 -18.26 -0.32 -13.26
N PHE A 158 -17.92 -0.64 -12.02
CA PHE A 158 -18.64 -1.68 -11.27
C PHE A 158 -20.12 -1.30 -11.06
N ALA A 159 -20.40 -0.05 -10.70
CA ALA A 159 -21.78 0.43 -10.59
C ALA A 159 -22.52 0.32 -11.94
N LYS A 160 -21.87 0.70 -13.05
CA LYS A 160 -22.40 0.58 -14.41
C LYS A 160 -22.80 -0.87 -14.73
N ASP A 161 -21.92 -1.82 -14.44
CA ASP A 161 -22.17 -3.25 -14.70
C ASP A 161 -23.33 -3.76 -13.84
N LYS A 162 -23.40 -3.39 -12.56
CA LYS A 162 -24.51 -3.74 -11.65
C LYS A 162 -25.85 -3.10 -12.04
N LEU A 163 -25.83 -1.99 -12.76
CA LEU A 163 -27.03 -1.27 -13.22
C LEU A 163 -27.40 -1.58 -14.67
N GLY A 164 -26.85 -2.64 -15.26
CA GLY A 164 -27.23 -3.12 -16.59
C GLY A 164 -26.46 -2.47 -17.75
N GLY A 165 -25.26 -1.95 -17.48
CA GLY A 165 -24.33 -1.44 -18.50
C GLY A 165 -24.57 0.00 -18.95
N ASN A 166 -25.52 0.72 -18.34
CA ASN A 166 -25.84 2.10 -18.70
C ASN A 166 -26.11 2.95 -17.44
N LEU A 167 -25.44 4.09 -17.32
CA LEU A 167 -25.62 5.02 -16.22
C LEU A 167 -26.45 6.27 -16.58
N LYS A 168 -26.83 6.46 -17.83
CA LYS A 168 -27.60 7.63 -18.25
C LYS A 168 -28.91 7.76 -17.44
N GLY A 169 -29.06 8.90 -16.76
CA GLY A 169 -30.23 9.21 -15.92
C GLY A 169 -30.22 8.49 -14.56
N LYS A 170 -29.23 7.66 -14.24
CA LYS A 170 -29.08 7.04 -12.93
C LYS A 170 -28.59 8.04 -11.90
N LYS A 171 -28.82 7.74 -10.62
CA LYS A 171 -28.35 8.54 -9.49
C LYS A 171 -27.24 7.78 -8.75
N ILE A 172 -26.11 8.41 -8.54
CA ILE A 172 -24.99 7.85 -7.76
C ILE A 172 -24.68 8.80 -6.60
N ALA A 173 -24.67 8.26 -5.38
CA ALA A 173 -24.21 8.99 -4.20
C ALA A 173 -22.72 8.70 -3.97
N TYR A 174 -21.95 9.75 -3.65
CA TYR A 174 -20.57 9.63 -3.18
C TYR A 174 -20.51 10.06 -1.72
N LEU A 175 -20.36 9.08 -0.81
CA LEU A 175 -20.24 9.27 0.63
C LEU A 175 -18.76 9.21 1.02
N PHE A 176 -18.18 10.31 1.51
CA PHE A 176 -16.75 10.42 1.72
C PHE A 176 -16.38 11.14 3.00
N TYR A 177 -15.20 10.81 3.53
CA TYR A 177 -14.60 11.48 4.68
C TYR A 177 -14.14 12.89 4.28
N ASP A 178 -14.60 13.94 4.98
CA ASP A 178 -14.34 15.34 4.63
C ASP A 178 -12.91 15.79 4.96
N ASN A 179 -11.99 15.35 4.12
CA ASN A 179 -10.59 15.75 4.16
C ASN A 179 -9.96 15.69 2.75
N PRO A 180 -8.68 16.05 2.56
CA PRO A 180 -8.04 15.99 1.24
C PRO A 180 -8.14 14.63 0.55
N ALA A 181 -8.04 13.51 1.30
CA ALA A 181 -8.18 12.18 0.71
C ALA A 181 -9.58 11.94 0.12
N GLY A 182 -10.62 12.24 0.90
CA GLY A 182 -12.01 12.06 0.45
C GLY A 182 -12.41 12.94 -0.72
N LYS A 183 -11.76 14.11 -0.87
CA LYS A 183 -12.02 15.06 -1.96
C LYS A 183 -11.24 14.76 -3.24
N GLU A 184 -10.15 14.05 -3.16
CA GLU A 184 -9.27 13.82 -4.31
C GLU A 184 -9.94 13.12 -5.50
N PRO A 185 -10.86 12.14 -5.34
CA PRO A 185 -11.56 11.52 -6.45
C PRO A 185 -12.61 12.40 -7.14
N LEU A 186 -13.01 13.52 -6.55
CA LEU A 186 -14.11 14.34 -7.05
C LEU A 186 -13.95 14.75 -8.52
N PRO A 187 -12.80 15.26 -8.98
CA PRO A 187 -12.64 15.65 -10.39
C PRO A 187 -12.90 14.50 -11.37
N VAL A 188 -12.43 13.28 -11.03
CA VAL A 188 -12.67 12.08 -11.86
C VAL A 188 -14.13 11.67 -11.83
N LEU A 189 -14.76 11.66 -10.65
CA LEU A 189 -16.17 11.31 -10.50
C LEU A 189 -17.10 12.30 -11.24
N GLU A 190 -16.78 13.59 -11.19
CA GLU A 190 -17.51 14.64 -11.92
C GLU A 190 -17.35 14.49 -13.45
N ALA A 191 -16.14 14.21 -13.92
CA ALA A 191 -15.88 13.94 -15.32
C ALA A 191 -16.66 12.70 -15.81
N LEU A 192 -16.68 11.63 -15.02
CA LEU A 192 -17.43 10.41 -15.31
C LEU A 192 -18.95 10.65 -15.26
N ALA A 193 -19.43 11.46 -14.32
CA ALA A 193 -20.86 11.82 -14.26
C ALA A 193 -21.31 12.53 -15.54
N LYS A 194 -20.46 13.42 -16.07
CA LYS A 194 -20.73 14.11 -17.33
C LYS A 194 -20.63 13.16 -18.54
N GLU A 195 -19.60 12.32 -18.59
CA GLU A 195 -19.38 11.40 -19.72
C GLU A 195 -20.47 10.33 -19.81
N GLU A 196 -20.83 9.71 -18.68
CA GLU A 196 -21.81 8.62 -18.60
C GLU A 196 -23.26 9.11 -18.42
N GLY A 197 -23.48 10.40 -18.15
CA GLY A 197 -24.79 11.01 -18.03
C GLY A 197 -25.56 10.64 -16.76
N PHE A 198 -24.87 10.32 -15.65
CA PHE A 198 -25.51 10.08 -14.36
C PHE A 198 -25.53 11.32 -13.47
N GLN A 199 -26.53 11.41 -12.61
CA GLN A 199 -26.61 12.44 -11.59
C GLN A 199 -25.78 12.03 -10.37
N MET A 200 -24.72 12.78 -10.07
CA MET A 200 -23.94 12.59 -8.87
C MET A 200 -24.38 13.55 -7.75
N ARG A 201 -24.43 13.05 -6.52
CA ARG A 201 -24.54 13.87 -5.31
C ARG A 201 -23.51 13.42 -4.28
N THR A 202 -22.82 14.39 -3.69
CA THR A 202 -21.78 14.18 -2.69
C THR A 202 -22.31 14.32 -1.28
N PHE A 203 -21.79 13.50 -0.35
CA PHE A 203 -22.17 13.49 1.05
C PHE A 203 -20.88 13.45 1.88
N ALA A 204 -20.47 14.62 2.37
CA ALA A 204 -19.29 14.75 3.19
C ALA A 204 -19.57 14.35 4.64
N VAL A 205 -18.71 13.50 5.19
CA VAL A 205 -18.75 13.08 6.61
C VAL A 205 -17.63 13.81 7.34
N PRO A 206 -17.95 14.73 8.26
CA PRO A 206 -16.95 15.49 8.97
C PRO A 206 -16.12 14.61 9.92
N PRO A 207 -14.85 14.97 10.20
CA PRO A 207 -14.05 14.31 11.23
C PRO A 207 -14.76 14.33 12.59
N PRO A 208 -14.66 13.26 13.41
CA PRO A 208 -13.84 12.06 13.23
C PRO A 208 -14.47 10.95 12.37
N GLY A 209 -15.53 11.22 11.62
CA GLY A 209 -16.11 10.29 10.66
C GLY A 209 -17.03 9.22 11.25
N VAL A 210 -17.50 9.39 12.48
CA VAL A 210 -18.35 8.42 13.19
C VAL A 210 -19.81 8.87 13.33
N GLU A 211 -20.11 10.09 12.91
CA GLU A 211 -21.45 10.66 12.91
C GLU A 211 -21.88 10.95 11.47
N MET A 212 -22.67 10.06 10.86
CA MET A 212 -23.12 10.17 9.48
C MET A 212 -24.61 9.84 9.31
N GLY A 213 -25.37 9.77 10.39
CA GLY A 213 -26.79 9.44 10.34
C GLY A 213 -27.60 10.36 9.44
N ALA A 214 -27.30 11.69 9.46
CA ALA A 214 -27.96 12.67 8.60
C ALA A 214 -27.67 12.44 7.10
N GLN A 215 -26.40 12.19 6.75
CA GLN A 215 -25.99 11.89 5.38
C GLN A 215 -26.64 10.60 4.88
N VAL A 216 -26.62 9.55 5.69
CA VAL A 216 -27.22 8.25 5.35
C VAL A 216 -28.73 8.35 5.20
N LEU A 217 -29.42 9.11 6.08
CA LEU A 217 -30.86 9.35 5.97
C LEU A 217 -31.21 10.10 4.69
N ASP A 218 -30.42 11.13 4.34
CA ASP A 218 -30.61 11.88 3.10
C ASP A 218 -30.35 10.99 1.86
N ILE A 219 -29.33 10.13 1.89
CA ILE A 219 -29.09 9.11 0.85
C ILE A 219 -30.31 8.19 0.72
N ALA A 220 -30.72 7.54 1.80
CA ALA A 220 -31.72 6.46 1.74
C ALA A 220 -33.14 6.96 1.47
N GLN A 221 -33.51 8.15 1.98
CA GLN A 221 -34.90 8.61 1.95
C GLN A 221 -35.17 9.74 0.96
N ARG A 222 -34.21 10.66 0.78
CA ARG A 222 -34.42 11.86 -0.06
C ARG A 222 -33.81 11.70 -1.45
N PHE A 223 -32.49 11.45 -1.52
CA PHE A 223 -31.81 11.33 -2.81
C PHE A 223 -32.15 10.03 -3.51
N ARG A 224 -32.23 8.92 -2.78
CA ARG A 224 -32.56 7.58 -3.27
C ARG A 224 -31.73 7.17 -4.47
N PRO A 225 -30.40 7.08 -4.34
CA PRO A 225 -29.52 6.74 -5.44
C PRO A 225 -29.72 5.30 -5.90
N ASP A 226 -29.45 5.04 -7.18
CA ASP A 226 -29.37 3.69 -7.74
C ASP A 226 -28.16 2.94 -7.22
N PHE A 227 -27.05 3.67 -6.88
CA PHE A 227 -25.82 3.11 -6.33
C PHE A 227 -25.11 4.10 -5.40
N VAL A 228 -24.36 3.58 -4.43
CA VAL A 228 -23.53 4.37 -3.49
C VAL A 228 -22.09 3.97 -3.63
N ILE A 229 -21.23 4.94 -3.83
CA ILE A 229 -19.76 4.79 -3.74
C ILE A 229 -19.32 5.40 -2.42
N THR A 230 -18.55 4.65 -1.61
CA THR A 230 -18.03 5.15 -0.35
C THR A 230 -16.52 5.30 -0.39
N HIS A 231 -16.00 6.41 0.12
CA HIS A 231 -14.59 6.63 0.35
C HIS A 231 -14.35 7.06 1.79
N LEU A 232 -14.33 6.08 2.64
CA LEU A 232 -14.23 6.19 4.08
C LEU A 232 -13.04 5.37 4.57
N PHE A 233 -12.50 5.71 5.73
CA PHE A 233 -11.37 5.02 6.35
C PHE A 233 -11.39 5.19 7.88
N GLY A 234 -10.50 4.50 8.59
CA GLY A 234 -10.51 4.47 10.03
C GLY A 234 -11.76 3.75 10.56
N ARG A 235 -12.53 4.41 11.42
CA ARG A 235 -13.77 3.86 11.99
C ARG A 235 -15.01 4.08 11.12
N SER A 236 -14.92 4.99 10.13
CA SER A 236 -16.06 5.40 9.33
C SER A 236 -16.67 4.30 8.46
N PRO A 237 -15.90 3.35 7.87
CA PRO A 237 -16.48 2.27 7.08
C PRO A 237 -17.47 1.41 7.86
N SER A 238 -17.09 0.97 9.04
CA SER A 238 -17.97 0.14 9.89
C SER A 238 -19.25 0.86 10.30
N VAL A 239 -19.14 2.18 10.56
CA VAL A 239 -20.32 3.02 10.86
C VAL A 239 -21.21 3.14 9.62
N SER A 240 -20.64 3.37 8.43
CA SER A 240 -21.41 3.50 7.19
C SER A 240 -22.20 2.23 6.85
N ILE A 241 -21.59 1.06 7.04
CA ILE A 241 -22.24 -0.24 6.83
C ILE A 241 -23.46 -0.37 7.75
N LYS A 242 -23.28 -0.08 9.06
CA LYS A 242 -24.37 -0.13 10.06
C LYS A 242 -25.50 0.84 9.70
N GLU A 243 -25.16 2.09 9.44
CA GLU A 243 -26.16 3.13 9.21
C GLU A 243 -26.94 2.91 7.89
N LEU A 244 -26.26 2.53 6.80
CA LEU A 244 -26.93 2.20 5.54
C LEU A 244 -27.87 1.00 5.70
N LYS A 245 -27.40 -0.05 6.40
CA LYS A 245 -28.25 -1.23 6.73
C LYS A 245 -29.45 -0.84 7.57
N ARG A 246 -29.26 -0.04 8.61
CA ARG A 246 -30.34 0.46 9.49
C ARG A 246 -31.34 1.30 8.74
N ALA A 247 -30.90 2.12 7.80
CA ALA A 247 -31.75 2.97 6.95
C ALA A 247 -32.48 2.16 5.86
N GLY A 248 -32.29 0.85 5.77
CA GLY A 248 -32.90 -0.01 4.75
C GLY A 248 -32.29 0.11 3.37
N TYR A 249 -31.12 0.74 3.21
CA TYR A 249 -30.43 0.81 1.93
C TYR A 249 -29.71 -0.52 1.63
N PRO A 250 -29.94 -1.14 0.45
CA PRO A 250 -29.35 -2.45 0.14
C PRO A 250 -27.84 -2.35 -0.06
N LEU A 251 -27.06 -3.04 0.79
CA LEU A 251 -25.61 -3.01 0.73
C LEU A 251 -25.04 -3.59 -0.57
N SER A 252 -25.80 -4.41 -1.32
CA SER A 252 -25.44 -4.88 -2.66
C SER A 252 -25.33 -3.76 -3.70
N LYS A 253 -25.88 -2.59 -3.39
CA LYS A 253 -25.76 -1.36 -4.19
C LYS A 253 -24.74 -0.36 -3.61
N VAL A 254 -23.82 -0.86 -2.79
CA VAL A 254 -22.72 -0.07 -2.21
C VAL A 254 -21.40 -0.66 -2.65
N VAL A 255 -20.45 0.18 -3.07
CA VAL A 255 -19.05 -0.20 -3.26
C VAL A 255 -18.14 0.76 -2.53
N SER A 256 -17.21 0.22 -1.75
CA SER A 256 -16.20 1.01 -1.04
C SER A 256 -14.90 1.06 -1.82
N PHE A 257 -14.22 2.19 -1.70
CA PHE A 257 -12.81 2.27 -2.00
C PHE A 257 -12.00 1.40 -1.03
N VAL A 258 -10.74 1.21 -1.36
CA VAL A 258 -9.86 0.21 -0.74
C VAL A 258 -9.70 0.31 0.77
N TRP A 259 -9.89 1.49 1.39
CA TRP A 259 -9.67 1.68 2.82
C TRP A 259 -10.88 1.38 3.71
N GLY A 260 -12.03 1.10 3.13
CA GLY A 260 -13.22 0.60 3.82
C GLY A 260 -13.58 -0.84 3.42
N ALA A 261 -12.59 -1.69 3.23
CA ALA A 261 -12.69 -2.94 2.50
C ALA A 261 -12.10 -4.14 3.23
N SER A 262 -11.95 -4.09 4.57
CA SER A 262 -11.28 -5.15 5.33
C SER A 262 -12.22 -5.98 6.18
N GLU A 263 -11.73 -7.15 6.61
CA GLU A 263 -12.37 -8.01 7.59
C GLU A 263 -12.62 -7.27 8.92
N ALA A 264 -11.67 -6.41 9.32
CA ALA A 264 -11.79 -5.61 10.55
C ALA A 264 -12.93 -4.59 10.46
N ASP A 265 -13.19 -3.99 9.29
CA ASP A 265 -14.33 -3.11 9.07
C ASP A 265 -15.65 -3.87 9.19
N ILE A 266 -15.70 -5.09 8.63
CA ILE A 266 -16.88 -5.98 8.72
C ILE A 266 -17.17 -6.37 10.14
N GLU A 267 -16.16 -6.82 10.88
CA GLU A 267 -16.32 -7.23 12.29
C GLU A 267 -16.77 -6.04 13.16
N ALA A 268 -16.16 -4.87 12.99
CA ALA A 268 -16.55 -3.64 13.68
C ALA A 268 -17.95 -3.16 13.29
N ALA A 269 -18.45 -3.52 12.12
CA ALA A 269 -19.83 -3.24 11.68
C ALA A 269 -20.88 -4.14 12.35
N GLY A 270 -20.49 -5.17 13.08
CA GLY A 270 -21.36 -6.16 13.70
C GLY A 270 -21.31 -7.52 13.00
N GLY A 271 -20.27 -7.77 12.23
CA GLY A 271 -19.96 -9.03 11.59
C GLY A 271 -20.54 -9.20 10.18
N TRP A 272 -20.21 -10.32 9.59
CA TRP A 272 -20.55 -10.66 8.20
C TRP A 272 -22.06 -10.63 7.89
N PRO A 273 -22.98 -11.08 8.79
CA PRO A 273 -24.42 -10.99 8.53
C PRO A 273 -24.93 -9.55 8.38
N VAL A 274 -24.31 -8.59 9.09
CA VAL A 274 -24.66 -7.16 8.97
C VAL A 274 -24.21 -6.62 7.64
N ALA A 275 -23.01 -6.99 7.19
CA ALA A 275 -22.38 -6.51 5.98
C ALA A 275 -22.76 -7.30 4.71
N GLU A 276 -23.65 -8.31 4.82
CA GLU A 276 -24.03 -9.15 3.69
C GLU A 276 -24.42 -8.29 2.45
N GLY A 277 -23.76 -8.56 1.34
CA GLY A 277 -23.95 -7.83 0.09
C GLY A 277 -23.00 -6.65 -0.14
N TYR A 278 -22.33 -6.11 0.90
CA TYR A 278 -21.41 -4.98 0.77
C TYR A 278 -20.24 -5.29 -0.16
N ASN A 279 -19.96 -4.39 -1.12
CA ASN A 279 -18.87 -4.58 -2.07
C ASN A 279 -17.69 -3.68 -1.74
N ALA A 280 -16.49 -4.16 -2.05
CA ALA A 280 -15.24 -3.46 -1.75
C ALA A 280 -14.22 -3.64 -2.86
N ILE A 281 -13.57 -2.53 -3.25
CA ILE A 281 -12.47 -2.52 -4.20
C ILE A 281 -11.20 -2.99 -3.49
N GLN A 282 -10.41 -3.81 -4.19
CA GLN A 282 -9.12 -4.30 -3.74
C GLN A 282 -8.05 -4.00 -4.81
N PHE A 283 -6.83 -3.67 -4.37
CA PHE A 283 -5.65 -3.57 -5.24
C PHE A 283 -4.61 -4.66 -4.96
N ALA A 284 -4.89 -5.54 -4.03
CA ALA A 284 -4.10 -6.73 -3.73
C ALA A 284 -5.06 -7.90 -3.50
N GLY A 285 -4.59 -9.11 -3.74
CA GLY A 285 -5.37 -10.31 -3.54
C GLY A 285 -5.82 -10.50 -2.09
N VAL A 286 -7.02 -11.01 -1.91
CA VAL A 286 -7.66 -11.29 -0.62
C VAL A 286 -7.51 -12.78 -0.29
N GLY A 287 -7.31 -13.09 0.99
CA GLY A 287 -7.12 -14.47 1.47
C GLY A 287 -5.65 -14.83 1.64
N SER A 288 -5.40 -16.03 2.15
CA SER A 288 -4.06 -16.53 2.54
C SER A 288 -3.41 -17.47 1.51
N ASN A 289 -4.06 -17.73 0.37
CA ASN A 289 -3.62 -18.76 -0.59
C ASN A 289 -2.55 -18.29 -1.58
N TYR A 290 -1.77 -17.28 -1.24
CA TYR A 290 -0.68 -16.78 -2.08
C TYR A 290 0.67 -17.36 -1.64
N PRO A 291 1.59 -17.67 -2.59
CA PRO A 291 2.89 -18.24 -2.25
C PRO A 291 3.66 -17.44 -1.20
N VAL A 292 3.70 -16.12 -1.33
CA VAL A 292 4.41 -15.24 -0.40
C VAL A 292 3.88 -15.34 1.04
N LEU A 293 2.57 -15.49 1.23
CA LEU A 293 1.96 -15.62 2.55
C LEU A 293 2.29 -16.98 3.18
N LYS A 294 2.35 -18.04 2.36
CA LYS A 294 2.80 -19.37 2.80
C LYS A 294 4.28 -19.33 3.22
N GLU A 295 5.12 -18.65 2.47
CA GLU A 295 6.54 -18.48 2.81
C GLU A 295 6.74 -17.71 4.11
N ILE A 296 5.92 -16.66 4.38
CA ILE A 296 5.93 -15.96 5.67
C ILE A 296 5.50 -16.90 6.80
N ALA A 297 4.44 -17.66 6.60
CA ALA A 297 3.97 -18.63 7.59
C ALA A 297 5.04 -19.71 7.88
N ASP A 298 5.70 -20.22 6.84
CA ASP A 298 6.79 -21.17 6.98
C ASP A 298 8.01 -20.57 7.69
N MET A 299 8.30 -19.30 7.49
CA MET A 299 9.35 -18.59 8.23
C MET A 299 9.05 -18.57 9.73
N TYR A 300 7.84 -18.21 10.13
CA TYR A 300 7.41 -18.24 11.54
C TYR A 300 7.52 -19.65 12.13
N LYS A 301 7.02 -20.66 11.41
CA LYS A 301 7.11 -22.06 11.82
C LYS A 301 8.57 -22.51 12.03
N LYS A 302 9.48 -22.17 11.11
CA LYS A 302 10.92 -22.50 11.24
C LYS A 302 11.56 -21.81 12.43
N GLN A 303 11.07 -20.64 12.84
CA GLN A 303 11.52 -19.92 14.03
C GLN A 303 10.89 -20.41 15.33
N GLY A 304 9.98 -21.38 15.28
CA GLY A 304 9.23 -21.85 16.45
C GLY A 304 8.26 -20.81 17.02
N LYS A 305 7.84 -19.84 16.22
CA LYS A 305 6.95 -18.74 16.62
C LYS A 305 5.51 -18.99 16.15
N PRO A 306 4.49 -18.56 16.91
CA PRO A 306 3.12 -18.55 16.43
C PRO A 306 2.96 -17.57 15.26
N LEU A 307 1.98 -17.83 14.39
CA LEU A 307 1.61 -16.90 13.32
C LEU A 307 1.10 -15.59 13.93
N PRO A 308 1.48 -14.43 13.34
CA PRO A 308 0.94 -13.15 13.77
C PRO A 308 -0.58 -13.14 13.62
N LYS A 309 -1.28 -12.65 14.62
CA LYS A 309 -2.75 -12.50 14.59
C LYS A 309 -3.21 -11.56 13.47
N GLU A 310 -2.36 -10.64 13.08
CA GLU A 310 -2.57 -9.65 12.02
C GLU A 310 -2.77 -10.30 10.64
N MET A 311 -2.21 -11.50 10.42
CA MET A 311 -2.43 -12.28 9.18
C MET A 311 -3.89 -12.71 8.98
N ALA A 312 -4.72 -12.69 10.03
CA ALA A 312 -6.14 -12.99 9.91
C ALA A 312 -6.92 -11.89 9.17
N SER A 313 -6.45 -10.63 9.19
CA SER A 313 -6.98 -9.54 8.38
C SER A 313 -6.28 -9.52 7.02
N THR A 314 -6.70 -10.41 6.13
CA THR A 314 -5.98 -10.69 4.88
C THR A 314 -5.90 -9.48 3.95
N VAL A 315 -6.88 -8.57 4.00
CA VAL A 315 -6.88 -7.36 3.13
C VAL A 315 -5.74 -6.43 3.49
N PHE A 316 -5.67 -5.92 4.71
CA PHE A 316 -4.65 -4.93 5.06
C PHE A 316 -3.27 -5.54 5.25
N TYR A 317 -3.18 -6.75 5.81
CA TYR A 317 -1.91 -7.44 5.93
C TYR A 317 -1.27 -7.71 4.58
N ASN A 318 -2.02 -8.24 3.60
CA ASN A 318 -1.54 -8.53 2.26
C ASN A 318 -1.05 -7.26 1.54
N ARG A 319 -1.70 -6.12 1.79
CA ARG A 319 -1.24 -4.82 1.26
C ARG A 319 0.10 -4.41 1.84
N GLY A 320 0.31 -4.61 3.14
CA GLY A 320 1.61 -4.38 3.77
C GLY A 320 2.71 -5.23 3.14
N VAL A 321 2.44 -6.52 2.95
CA VAL A 321 3.34 -7.44 2.25
C VAL A 321 3.65 -6.97 0.83
N LEU A 322 2.62 -6.57 0.07
CA LEU A 322 2.77 -6.07 -1.29
C LEU A 322 3.62 -4.81 -1.37
N ILE A 323 3.36 -3.83 -0.50
CA ILE A 323 4.09 -2.56 -0.47
C ILE A 323 5.57 -2.82 -0.20
N ALA A 324 5.88 -3.63 0.81
CA ALA A 324 7.26 -4.01 1.12
C ALA A 324 7.92 -4.75 -0.05
N ALA A 325 7.18 -5.62 -0.73
CA ALA A 325 7.72 -6.37 -1.86
C ALA A 325 8.07 -5.47 -3.06
N ILE A 326 7.24 -4.48 -3.36
CA ILE A 326 7.53 -3.48 -4.40
C ILE A 326 8.76 -2.65 -4.03
N HIS A 327 8.90 -2.25 -2.76
CA HIS A 327 10.07 -1.52 -2.26
C HIS A 327 11.35 -2.36 -2.36
N VAL A 328 11.29 -3.61 -1.97
CA VAL A 328 12.41 -4.55 -2.08
C VAL A 328 12.81 -4.76 -3.53
N GLU A 329 11.85 -4.84 -4.45
CA GLU A 329 12.14 -4.98 -5.88
C GLU A 329 12.82 -3.73 -6.45
N ALA A 330 12.38 -2.52 -6.06
CA ALA A 330 13.06 -1.29 -6.44
C ALA A 330 14.51 -1.23 -5.92
N VAL A 331 14.73 -1.64 -4.66
CA VAL A 331 16.08 -1.74 -4.07
C VAL A 331 16.92 -2.78 -4.83
N ARG A 332 16.36 -3.93 -5.17
CA ARG A 332 17.03 -4.99 -5.95
C ARG A 332 17.49 -4.47 -7.30
N ASN A 333 16.61 -3.79 -8.02
CA ASN A 333 16.91 -3.18 -9.31
C ASN A 333 18.01 -2.10 -9.21
N ALA A 334 17.97 -1.29 -8.15
CA ALA A 334 19.00 -0.28 -7.87
C ALA A 334 20.37 -0.95 -7.60
N MET A 335 20.41 -1.95 -6.74
CA MET A 335 21.64 -2.70 -6.42
C MET A 335 22.20 -3.41 -7.65
N GLN A 336 21.36 -4.00 -8.49
CA GLN A 336 21.76 -4.64 -9.73
C GLN A 336 22.39 -3.62 -10.70
N ALA A 337 21.77 -2.46 -10.86
CA ALA A 337 22.24 -1.41 -11.74
C ALA A 337 23.60 -0.81 -11.28
N LYS A 338 23.81 -0.74 -9.95
CA LYS A 338 25.06 -0.21 -9.34
C LYS A 338 26.13 -1.26 -9.16
N GLY A 339 25.81 -2.53 -9.32
CA GLY A 339 26.73 -3.64 -9.05
C GLY A 339 27.04 -3.86 -7.56
N GLY A 340 26.18 -3.40 -6.63
CA GLY A 340 26.39 -3.58 -5.19
C GLY A 340 25.43 -2.77 -4.31
N ALA A 341 25.67 -2.82 -2.99
CA ALA A 341 24.81 -2.24 -1.98
C ALA A 341 25.01 -0.72 -1.73
N ASN A 342 26.03 -0.11 -2.33
CA ASN A 342 26.27 1.33 -2.19
C ASN A 342 25.33 2.13 -3.09
N ILE A 343 24.05 2.14 -2.75
CA ILE A 343 22.97 2.81 -3.48
C ILE A 343 22.51 4.06 -2.75
N THR A 344 22.10 5.05 -3.52
CA THR A 344 21.49 6.30 -3.05
C THR A 344 19.96 6.24 -3.18
N PRO A 345 19.20 7.15 -2.53
CA PRO A 345 17.77 7.27 -2.77
C PRO A 345 17.42 7.48 -4.25
N HIS A 346 18.22 8.25 -4.99
CA HIS A 346 18.02 8.44 -6.43
C HIS A 346 18.18 7.12 -7.22
N ASP A 347 19.15 6.27 -6.86
CA ASP A 347 19.30 4.95 -7.49
C ASP A 347 18.04 4.09 -7.27
N VAL A 348 17.42 4.18 -6.08
CA VAL A 348 16.17 3.47 -5.76
C VAL A 348 14.99 4.03 -6.58
N LYS A 349 14.93 5.36 -6.79
CA LYS A 349 13.97 5.97 -7.71
C LYS A 349 14.08 5.33 -9.10
N LEU A 350 15.28 5.23 -9.65
CA LEU A 350 15.52 4.55 -10.92
C LEU A 350 15.21 3.05 -10.86
N GLY A 351 15.36 2.44 -9.69
CA GLY A 351 14.99 1.04 -9.44
C GLY A 351 13.48 0.81 -9.49
N PHE A 352 12.66 1.76 -9.00
CA PHE A 352 11.20 1.72 -9.18
C PHE A 352 10.83 1.74 -10.67
N GLU A 353 11.43 2.64 -11.44
CA GLU A 353 11.13 2.80 -12.87
C GLU A 353 11.60 1.62 -13.75
N LYS A 354 12.26 0.63 -13.17
CA LYS A 354 12.66 -0.62 -13.82
C LYS A 354 11.80 -1.81 -13.43
N ILE A 355 10.80 -1.61 -12.58
CA ILE A 355 9.87 -2.70 -12.22
C ILE A 355 9.04 -3.07 -13.45
N LYS A 356 9.11 -4.35 -13.84
CA LYS A 356 8.40 -4.86 -15.01
C LYS A 356 7.90 -6.28 -14.77
N GLY A 357 6.62 -6.51 -15.05
CA GLY A 357 6.00 -7.83 -14.92
C GLY A 357 5.91 -8.35 -13.49
N PHE A 358 5.98 -7.46 -12.49
CA PHE A 358 5.95 -7.83 -11.07
C PHE A 358 4.55 -8.28 -10.65
N THR A 359 4.43 -9.49 -10.08
CA THR A 359 3.14 -10.11 -9.69
C THR A 359 3.08 -10.54 -8.24
N LEU A 360 4.21 -10.69 -7.57
CA LEU A 360 4.35 -11.29 -6.24
C LEU A 360 3.60 -12.64 -6.12
N GLY A 361 3.83 -13.53 -7.07
CA GLY A 361 3.19 -14.86 -7.09
C GLY A 361 1.67 -14.80 -7.31
N GLY A 362 1.18 -13.79 -8.03
CA GLY A 362 -0.24 -13.62 -8.36
C GLY A 362 -1.03 -12.81 -7.32
N LEU A 363 -0.36 -12.21 -6.32
CA LEU A 363 -1.03 -11.31 -5.38
C LEU A 363 -1.59 -10.06 -6.08
N ILE A 364 -0.96 -9.65 -7.17
CA ILE A 364 -1.43 -8.61 -8.10
C ILE A 364 -1.23 -9.06 -9.55
N PRO A 365 -1.94 -8.46 -10.52
CA PRO A 365 -1.62 -8.57 -11.93
C PRO A 365 -0.22 -8.04 -12.24
N PRO A 366 0.36 -8.37 -13.42
CA PRO A 366 1.65 -7.83 -13.81
C PRO A 366 1.68 -6.31 -13.73
N MET A 367 2.56 -5.79 -12.86
CA MET A 367 2.78 -4.37 -12.64
C MET A 367 4.01 -3.93 -13.43
N GLU A 368 3.95 -2.74 -14.02
CA GLU A 368 5.07 -2.10 -14.69
C GLU A 368 5.12 -0.61 -14.30
N ILE A 369 6.22 -0.18 -13.72
CA ILE A 369 6.49 1.22 -13.35
C ILE A 369 7.62 1.73 -14.26
N ASN A 370 7.46 2.91 -14.81
CA ASN A 370 8.46 3.57 -15.64
C ASN A 370 8.47 5.08 -15.37
N ASN A 371 9.36 5.82 -16.05
CA ASN A 371 9.54 7.24 -15.80
C ASN A 371 8.31 8.14 -16.12
N VAL A 372 7.33 7.64 -16.87
CA VAL A 372 6.10 8.38 -17.20
C VAL A 372 4.86 7.87 -16.46
N ASP A 373 4.87 6.60 -16.03
CA ASP A 373 3.80 5.98 -15.24
C ASP A 373 4.36 5.46 -13.92
N HIS A 374 4.12 6.21 -12.84
CA HIS A 374 4.53 5.85 -11.49
C HIS A 374 3.47 5.05 -10.71
N GLU A 375 2.25 4.85 -11.23
CA GLU A 375 1.22 4.02 -10.60
C GLU A 375 1.50 2.52 -10.82
N GLY A 376 2.00 2.19 -11.98
CA GLY A 376 2.39 0.82 -12.32
C GLY A 376 1.23 -0.09 -12.69
N GLY A 377 0.05 0.46 -12.86
CA GLY A 377 -1.01 -0.39 -13.34
C GLY A 377 -2.45 0.06 -13.09
N GLY A 378 -2.80 0.56 -11.93
CA GLY A 378 -4.18 0.97 -11.60
C GLY A 378 -5.19 -0.19 -11.65
N TRP A 379 -4.73 -1.42 -11.45
CA TRP A 379 -5.58 -2.61 -11.43
C TRP A 379 -6.44 -2.65 -10.18
N VAL A 380 -7.73 -2.92 -10.35
CA VAL A 380 -8.67 -3.13 -9.26
C VAL A 380 -9.45 -4.42 -9.46
N GLN A 381 -9.91 -4.99 -8.34
CA GLN A 381 -10.78 -6.14 -8.29
C GLN A 381 -11.85 -5.90 -7.24
N VAL A 382 -13.09 -6.33 -7.47
CA VAL A 382 -14.17 -6.14 -6.51
C VAL A 382 -14.49 -7.46 -5.83
N PHE A 383 -14.64 -7.38 -4.51
CA PHE A 383 -15.13 -8.46 -3.65
C PHE A 383 -16.43 -8.05 -2.97
N GLN A 384 -17.26 -9.03 -2.64
CA GLN A 384 -18.51 -8.85 -1.90
C GLN A 384 -18.45 -9.62 -0.59
N ALA A 385 -18.90 -9.01 0.50
CA ALA A 385 -19.19 -9.71 1.75
C ALA A 385 -20.37 -10.65 1.53
N LYS A 386 -20.13 -11.96 1.52
CA LYS A 386 -21.16 -12.97 1.25
C LYS A 386 -20.85 -14.27 1.96
N GLY A 387 -21.84 -14.77 2.71
CA GLY A 387 -21.72 -16.07 3.38
C GLY A 387 -20.52 -16.15 4.34
N GLY A 388 -20.23 -15.09 5.09
CA GLY A 388 -19.19 -15.06 6.12
C GLY A 388 -17.76 -14.82 5.59
N LYS A 389 -17.59 -14.39 4.34
CA LYS A 389 -16.28 -14.16 3.72
C LYS A 389 -16.34 -13.16 2.58
N TRP A 390 -15.17 -12.71 2.13
CA TRP A 390 -15.02 -12.00 0.86
C TRP A 390 -15.15 -12.96 -0.32
N VAL A 391 -16.06 -12.66 -1.24
CA VAL A 391 -16.30 -13.43 -2.47
C VAL A 391 -16.02 -12.56 -3.68
N LYS A 392 -15.10 -13.02 -4.51
CA LYS A 392 -14.72 -12.31 -5.76
C LYS A 392 -15.93 -12.07 -6.66
N GLN A 393 -16.08 -10.84 -7.13
CA GLN A 393 -17.16 -10.39 -8.03
C GLN A 393 -16.67 -10.10 -9.45
N THR A 394 -15.41 -9.68 -9.59
CA THR A 394 -14.81 -9.36 -10.89
C THR A 394 -13.47 -10.04 -11.05
N GLU A 395 -13.01 -10.20 -12.25
CA GLU A 395 -11.58 -10.35 -12.52
C GLU A 395 -10.87 -9.01 -12.30
N TRP A 396 -9.53 -8.99 -12.37
CA TRP A 396 -8.77 -7.76 -12.36
C TRP A 396 -9.10 -6.93 -13.59
N PHE A 397 -9.37 -5.65 -13.41
CA PHE A 397 -9.67 -4.73 -14.51
C PHE A 397 -9.14 -3.32 -14.24
N LYS A 398 -9.03 -2.54 -15.31
CA LYS A 398 -8.84 -1.09 -15.32
C LYS A 398 -10.01 -0.47 -16.05
N ALA A 399 -10.43 0.71 -15.61
CA ALA A 399 -11.57 1.38 -16.22
C ALA A 399 -11.19 2.79 -16.68
N TYR A 400 -11.81 3.25 -17.75
CA TYR A 400 -11.67 4.60 -18.32
C TYR A 400 -10.21 5.07 -18.52
N PRO A 401 -9.32 4.27 -19.11
CA PRO A 401 -7.89 4.62 -19.24
C PRO A 401 -7.67 5.90 -20.08
N THR A 402 -8.51 6.17 -21.05
CA THR A 402 -8.44 7.38 -21.88
C THR A 402 -8.72 8.63 -21.06
N LEU A 403 -9.74 8.59 -20.20
CA LEU A 403 -10.07 9.70 -19.30
C LEU A 403 -8.91 9.95 -18.33
N LEU A 404 -8.41 8.91 -17.67
CA LEU A 404 -7.30 9.04 -16.72
C LEU A 404 -6.04 9.61 -17.39
N LYS A 405 -5.68 9.11 -18.57
CA LYS A 405 -4.53 9.63 -19.33
C LYS A 405 -4.69 11.13 -19.64
N LYS A 406 -5.89 11.56 -20.04
CA LYS A 406 -6.20 12.97 -20.29
C LYS A 406 -6.03 13.81 -19.02
N MET A 407 -6.59 13.38 -17.91
CA MET A 407 -6.53 14.10 -16.64
C MET A 407 -5.10 14.20 -16.09
N LEU A 408 -4.31 13.13 -16.18
CA LEU A 408 -2.89 13.12 -15.81
C LEU A 408 -2.07 14.10 -16.65
N ALA A 409 -2.38 14.25 -17.93
CA ALA A 409 -1.71 15.19 -18.81
C ALA A 409 -2.03 16.66 -18.46
N THR A 410 -3.29 16.97 -18.14
CA THR A 410 -3.73 18.32 -17.80
C THR A 410 -3.42 18.71 -16.34
N GLY A 411 -3.28 17.74 -15.45
CA GLY A 411 -3.03 17.97 -14.02
C GLY A 411 -4.27 18.41 -13.25
N SER A 412 -5.44 18.18 -13.83
CA SER A 412 -6.76 18.54 -13.27
C SER A 412 -7.63 17.32 -13.14
#